data_333e1bfd6b77b5e0b6f94313a42a82d5
#
_entry.id   333e1bfd6b77b5e0b6f94313a42a82d5
#
_cell.length_a   1.000
_cell.length_b   1.000
_cell.length_c   1.000
_cell.angle_alpha   90.00
_cell.angle_beta   90.00
_cell.angle_gamma   90.00
#
_symmetry.space_group_name_H-M   'P 1'
#
loop_
_entity.id
_entity.type
_entity.pdbx_description
1 polymer ?
#
loop_
_entity_poly.entity_id
_entity_poly.type
_entity_poly.pdbx_seq_one_letter_code
_entity_poly.pdbx_strand_id
1 'polypeptide(L)'
;MSHYNIHWFESLHSTQDYLKNSFDDSLPKWTVIVAKEQIKGKGQGQNVWESEKYKNLTFSILLYPNFLQARDQFLVTQILSLGIYDFLSRYLSNVFIKWPNDIYVGENKICGILVQNQIIGMEYSTAFCGIGLNVNQTEFSFAPNPTSLKLELDRSFNLDILLEEVLDCIRIRYEQLENNLIADYKKEYMEKLLFYNVWSKYLYCDSEIMEAKIKDVDNFGRLILENRGGKEIIADLKQLKFLF
;
A
#
# COMPACT_ATOMS: atom_id res chain seq x y z
N MET A 1 -8.65 -10.20 -24.29
CA MET A 1 -8.48 -11.13 -23.16
C MET A 1 -8.20 -10.27 -21.92
N SER A 2 -8.78 -10.59 -20.77
CA SER A 2 -8.48 -9.87 -19.53
C SER A 2 -7.01 -10.03 -19.19
N HIS A 3 -6.35 -8.94 -18.76
CA HIS A 3 -4.96 -9.00 -18.29
C HIS A 3 -4.84 -9.68 -16.92
N TYR A 4 -5.96 -9.90 -16.23
CA TYR A 4 -6.04 -10.36 -14.86
C TYR A 4 -6.70 -11.72 -14.77
N ASN A 5 -6.17 -12.59 -13.91
CA ASN A 5 -6.79 -13.85 -13.50
C ASN A 5 -7.48 -13.64 -12.14
N ILE A 6 -8.72 -13.13 -12.15
CA ILE A 6 -9.44 -12.71 -10.96
C ILE A 6 -10.30 -13.86 -10.41
N HIS A 7 -10.10 -14.18 -9.13
CA HIS A 7 -10.88 -15.17 -8.38
C HIS A 7 -11.63 -14.51 -7.23
N TRP A 8 -12.96 -14.48 -7.30
CA TRP A 8 -13.82 -13.94 -6.26
C TRP A 8 -14.24 -15.00 -5.27
N PHE A 9 -14.18 -14.67 -3.97
CA PHE A 9 -14.62 -15.50 -2.85
C PHE A 9 -15.65 -14.75 -2.01
N GLU A 10 -16.69 -15.47 -1.55
CA GLU A 10 -17.70 -14.89 -0.65
C GLU A 10 -17.09 -14.52 0.70
N SER A 11 -16.24 -15.39 1.25
CA SER A 11 -15.54 -15.15 2.51
C SER A 11 -14.20 -15.88 2.53
N LEU A 12 -13.17 -15.22 3.03
CA LEU A 12 -11.85 -15.79 3.30
C LEU A 12 -11.39 -15.34 4.68
N HIS A 13 -10.48 -16.10 5.28
CA HIS A 13 -9.79 -15.60 6.46
C HIS A 13 -8.93 -14.37 6.10
N SER A 14 -8.13 -14.49 5.06
CA SER A 14 -7.30 -13.43 4.49
C SER A 14 -6.99 -13.76 3.04
N THR A 15 -7.15 -12.81 2.12
CA THR A 15 -6.78 -12.97 0.71
C THR A 15 -5.28 -13.21 0.55
N GLN A 16 -4.48 -12.56 1.40
CA GLN A 16 -3.03 -12.69 1.43
C GLN A 16 -2.58 -14.11 1.82
N ASP A 17 -3.16 -14.65 2.89
CA ASP A 17 -2.85 -16.03 3.31
C ASP A 17 -3.33 -17.04 2.30
N TYR A 18 -4.52 -16.84 1.73
CA TYR A 18 -5.06 -17.73 0.72
C TYR A 18 -4.13 -17.78 -0.49
N LEU A 19 -3.75 -16.63 -1.06
CA LEU A 19 -2.86 -16.55 -2.20
C LEU A 19 -1.51 -17.21 -1.91
N LYS A 20 -0.93 -16.94 -0.75
CA LYS A 20 0.36 -17.51 -0.36
C LYS A 20 0.32 -19.01 -0.15
N ASN A 21 -0.76 -19.54 0.47
CA ASN A 21 -0.92 -20.97 0.73
C ASN A 21 -1.31 -21.77 -0.52
N SER A 22 -1.93 -21.12 -1.50
CA SER A 22 -2.31 -21.71 -2.79
C SER A 22 -1.26 -21.47 -3.87
N PHE A 23 -0.15 -20.82 -3.50
CA PHE A 23 0.90 -20.48 -4.45
C PHE A 23 1.62 -21.76 -4.93
N ASP A 24 1.73 -21.86 -6.23
CA ASP A 24 2.69 -22.69 -6.94
C ASP A 24 3.27 -21.90 -8.14
N ASP A 25 4.40 -22.33 -8.63
CA ASP A 25 5.14 -21.60 -9.70
C ASP A 25 4.41 -21.56 -11.06
N SER A 26 3.27 -22.26 -11.20
CA SER A 26 2.44 -22.25 -12.40
C SER A 26 1.39 -21.14 -12.42
N LEU A 27 1.13 -20.49 -11.28
CA LEU A 27 0.17 -19.40 -11.20
C LEU A 27 0.63 -18.20 -12.05
N PRO A 28 -0.22 -17.69 -12.95
CA PRO A 28 0.20 -16.57 -13.80
C PRO A 28 0.39 -15.27 -13.00
N LYS A 29 1.35 -14.44 -13.46
CA LYS A 29 1.44 -13.02 -13.03
C LYS A 29 0.05 -12.37 -13.20
N TRP A 30 -0.33 -11.51 -12.27
CA TRP A 30 -1.66 -10.90 -12.20
C TRP A 30 -2.79 -11.88 -11.82
N THR A 31 -2.47 -12.96 -11.10
CA THR A 31 -3.50 -13.68 -10.33
C THR A 31 -3.96 -12.80 -9.19
N VAL A 32 -5.27 -12.57 -9.10
CA VAL A 32 -5.91 -11.68 -8.12
C VAL A 32 -6.92 -12.46 -7.32
N ILE A 33 -6.71 -12.54 -6.02
CA ILE A 33 -7.66 -13.15 -5.07
C ILE A 33 -8.43 -12.03 -4.40
N VAL A 34 -9.75 -12.06 -4.53
CA VAL A 34 -10.67 -11.05 -3.98
C VAL A 34 -11.61 -11.70 -3.00
N ALA A 35 -11.83 -11.08 -1.85
CA ALA A 35 -12.83 -11.54 -0.87
C ALA A 35 -13.87 -10.46 -0.62
N LYS A 36 -15.16 -10.82 -0.68
CA LYS A 36 -16.26 -9.93 -0.28
C LYS A 36 -16.31 -9.74 1.23
N GLU A 37 -15.73 -10.69 1.97
CA GLU A 37 -15.55 -10.63 3.42
C GLU A 37 -14.21 -11.23 3.82
N GLN A 38 -13.44 -10.52 4.66
CA GLN A 38 -12.27 -11.07 5.36
C GLN A 38 -12.55 -11.23 6.84
N ILE A 39 -12.48 -12.47 7.36
CA ILE A 39 -12.75 -12.78 8.78
C ILE A 39 -11.56 -12.34 9.65
N LYS A 40 -10.34 -12.42 9.13
CA LYS A 40 -9.09 -12.07 9.81
C LYS A 40 -8.19 -11.28 8.86
N GLY A 41 -8.69 -10.12 8.41
CA GLY A 41 -7.91 -9.23 7.54
C GLY A 41 -6.56 -8.88 8.19
N LYS A 42 -5.49 -8.94 7.42
CA LYS A 42 -4.12 -8.68 7.91
C LYS A 42 -3.65 -7.30 7.51
N GLY A 43 -3.05 -6.60 8.48
CA GLY A 43 -2.21 -5.43 8.27
C GLY A 43 -0.75 -5.77 8.53
N GLN A 44 0.08 -4.75 8.67
CA GLN A 44 1.50 -4.92 8.94
C GLN A 44 1.75 -5.42 10.38
N GLY A 45 2.65 -6.41 10.53
CA GLY A 45 2.99 -7.01 11.81
C GLY A 45 1.81 -7.78 12.41
N GLN A 46 1.28 -7.30 13.53
CA GLN A 46 0.12 -7.89 14.23
C GLN A 46 -1.17 -7.09 14.02
N ASN A 47 -1.14 -6.04 13.20
CA ASN A 47 -2.30 -5.22 12.94
C ASN A 47 -3.36 -5.99 12.15
N VAL A 48 -4.62 -5.69 12.42
CA VAL A 48 -5.77 -6.25 11.71
C VAL A 48 -6.32 -5.21 10.75
N TRP A 49 -6.70 -5.65 9.56
CA TRP A 49 -7.46 -4.84 8.61
C TRP A 49 -8.95 -5.02 8.85
N GLU A 50 -9.64 -3.94 9.20
CA GLU A 50 -11.08 -3.91 9.38
C GLU A 50 -11.79 -3.74 8.04
N SER A 51 -12.76 -4.60 7.74
CA SER A 51 -13.56 -4.49 6.53
C SER A 51 -14.93 -5.10 6.74
N GLU A 52 -15.97 -4.28 6.54
CA GLU A 52 -17.36 -4.74 6.52
C GLU A 52 -17.65 -5.52 5.23
N LYS A 53 -18.42 -6.59 5.34
CA LYS A 53 -18.79 -7.45 4.22
C LYS A 53 -19.47 -6.67 3.09
N TYR A 54 -19.06 -6.90 1.84
CA TYR A 54 -19.56 -6.24 0.61
C TYR A 54 -19.39 -4.72 0.54
N LYS A 55 -18.59 -4.11 1.42
CA LYS A 55 -18.43 -2.65 1.43
C LYS A 55 -17.11 -2.18 0.84
N ASN A 56 -16.08 -2.99 0.88
CA ASN A 56 -14.72 -2.59 0.54
C ASN A 56 -14.09 -3.52 -0.50
N LEU A 57 -13.00 -3.09 -1.11
CA LEU A 57 -12.13 -3.95 -1.89
C LEU A 57 -11.04 -4.51 -1.00
N THR A 58 -11.08 -5.83 -0.77
CA THR A 58 -10.00 -6.56 -0.11
C THR A 58 -9.51 -7.64 -1.07
N PHE A 59 -8.28 -7.46 -1.54
CA PHE A 59 -7.71 -8.36 -2.55
C PHE A 59 -6.20 -8.50 -2.41
N SER A 60 -5.65 -9.54 -3.04
CA SER A 60 -4.21 -9.77 -3.13
C SER A 60 -3.80 -10.10 -4.54
N ILE A 61 -2.69 -9.51 -5.00
CA ILE A 61 -2.14 -9.67 -6.34
C ILE A 61 -0.84 -10.47 -6.27
N LEU A 62 -0.65 -11.42 -7.20
CA LEU A 62 0.60 -12.12 -7.41
C LEU A 62 1.43 -11.43 -8.49
N LEU A 63 2.66 -11.03 -8.13
CA LEU A 63 3.63 -10.45 -9.06
C LEU A 63 4.95 -11.21 -9.04
N TYR A 64 5.67 -11.17 -10.15
CA TYR A 64 7.01 -11.75 -10.31
C TYR A 64 8.03 -10.67 -10.67
N PRO A 65 8.53 -9.91 -9.68
CA PRO A 65 9.49 -8.83 -9.93
C PRO A 65 10.94 -9.33 -10.09
N ASN A 66 11.13 -10.42 -10.84
CA ASN A 66 12.42 -11.08 -11.06
C ASN A 66 13.45 -10.24 -11.84
N PHE A 67 13.03 -9.10 -12.39
CA PHE A 67 13.90 -8.08 -12.96
C PHE A 67 14.52 -7.16 -11.89
N LEU A 68 14.10 -7.25 -10.62
CA LEU A 68 14.65 -6.51 -9.49
C LEU A 68 15.59 -7.38 -8.64
N GLN A 69 16.57 -6.74 -8.02
CA GLN A 69 17.38 -7.37 -6.99
C GLN A 69 16.70 -7.30 -5.62
N ALA A 70 17.05 -8.21 -4.71
CA ALA A 70 16.53 -8.23 -3.35
C ALA A 70 16.67 -6.89 -2.60
N ARG A 71 17.76 -6.15 -2.86
CA ARG A 71 17.99 -4.82 -2.29
C ARG A 71 17.00 -3.75 -2.74
N ASP A 72 16.34 -3.96 -3.89
CA ASP A 72 15.43 -3.01 -4.50
C ASP A 72 13.94 -3.40 -4.24
N GLN A 73 13.70 -4.33 -3.32
CA GLN A 73 12.37 -4.87 -3.02
C GLN A 73 11.33 -3.80 -2.62
N PHE A 74 11.77 -2.68 -2.06
CA PHE A 74 10.86 -1.60 -1.67
C PHE A 74 10.23 -0.89 -2.87
N LEU A 75 10.84 -0.97 -4.06
CA LEU A 75 10.26 -0.43 -5.29
C LEU A 75 8.86 -0.98 -5.59
N VAL A 76 8.59 -2.26 -5.30
CA VAL A 76 7.25 -2.82 -5.47
C VAL A 76 6.23 -2.11 -4.58
N THR A 77 6.57 -1.83 -3.33
CA THR A 77 5.70 -1.05 -2.42
C THR A 77 5.46 0.37 -2.94
N GLN A 78 6.51 1.03 -3.44
CA GLN A 78 6.38 2.37 -4.02
C GLN A 78 5.45 2.39 -5.24
N ILE A 79 5.62 1.43 -6.15
CA ILE A 79 4.79 1.31 -7.36
C ILE A 79 3.33 1.02 -7.04
N LEU A 80 3.06 0.12 -6.10
CA LEU A 80 1.69 -0.14 -5.65
C LEU A 80 1.06 1.11 -5.02
N SER A 81 1.82 1.83 -4.19
CA SER A 81 1.36 3.06 -3.56
C SER A 81 1.06 4.15 -4.59
N LEU A 82 1.94 4.32 -5.60
CA LEU A 82 1.73 5.26 -6.70
C LEU A 82 0.53 4.86 -7.57
N GLY A 83 0.35 3.57 -7.88
CA GLY A 83 -0.79 3.10 -8.66
C GLY A 83 -2.13 3.36 -7.95
N ILE A 84 -2.19 3.12 -6.63
CA ILE A 84 -3.39 3.41 -5.83
C ILE A 84 -3.58 4.93 -5.68
N TYR A 85 -2.50 5.69 -5.50
CA TYR A 85 -2.53 7.15 -5.51
C TYR A 85 -3.13 7.69 -6.82
N ASP A 86 -2.68 7.20 -7.98
CA ASP A 86 -3.19 7.60 -9.30
C ASP A 86 -4.68 7.30 -9.45
N PHE A 87 -5.10 6.11 -9.01
CA PHE A 87 -6.52 5.74 -9.01
C PHE A 87 -7.33 6.70 -8.14
N LEU A 88 -6.94 6.90 -6.87
CA LEU A 88 -7.70 7.75 -5.94
C LEU A 88 -7.69 9.22 -6.35
N SER A 89 -6.63 9.71 -6.96
CA SER A 89 -6.51 11.09 -7.45
C SER A 89 -7.46 11.43 -8.61
N ARG A 90 -8.10 10.42 -9.23
CA ARG A 90 -9.19 10.64 -10.20
C ARG A 90 -10.49 11.05 -9.52
N TYR A 91 -10.63 10.74 -8.24
CA TYR A 91 -11.84 10.96 -7.44
C TYR A 91 -11.66 12.05 -6.39
N LEU A 92 -10.45 12.16 -5.80
CA LEU A 92 -10.16 12.95 -4.60
C LEU A 92 -8.95 13.87 -4.82
N SER A 93 -8.96 15.04 -4.19
CA SER A 93 -7.92 16.07 -4.37
C SER A 93 -6.80 16.01 -3.33
N ASN A 94 -7.05 15.55 -2.11
CA ASN A 94 -6.09 15.58 -1.00
C ASN A 94 -5.55 14.20 -0.67
N VAL A 95 -5.09 13.47 -1.70
CA VAL A 95 -4.54 12.13 -1.55
C VAL A 95 -3.05 12.20 -1.25
N PHE A 96 -2.58 11.43 -0.29
CA PHE A 96 -1.17 11.33 0.11
C PHE A 96 -0.79 9.88 0.36
N ILE A 97 0.48 9.56 0.16
CA ILE A 97 1.08 8.32 0.61
C ILE A 97 1.63 8.56 2.03
N LYS A 98 1.11 7.87 3.03
CA LYS A 98 1.73 7.86 4.35
C LYS A 98 2.72 6.71 4.41
N TRP A 99 3.99 7.07 4.54
CA TRP A 99 5.06 6.09 4.65
C TRP A 99 4.75 5.01 5.70
N PRO A 100 5.02 3.74 5.36
CA PRO A 100 5.65 3.30 4.12
C PRO A 100 4.68 2.90 3.01
N ASN A 101 3.41 2.61 3.32
CA ASN A 101 2.53 1.80 2.47
C ASN A 101 1.04 2.05 2.68
N ASP A 102 0.66 3.13 3.33
CA ASP A 102 -0.73 3.51 3.53
C ASP A 102 -1.10 4.69 2.64
N ILE A 103 -2.35 4.75 2.16
CA ILE A 103 -2.86 5.90 1.44
C ILE A 103 -3.87 6.64 2.33
N TYR A 104 -3.72 7.95 2.35
CA TYR A 104 -4.49 8.86 3.17
C TYR A 104 -5.21 9.89 2.31
N VAL A 105 -6.35 10.37 2.81
CA VAL A 105 -7.06 11.56 2.33
C VAL A 105 -7.01 12.57 3.46
N GLY A 106 -6.23 13.65 3.29
CA GLY A 106 -5.85 14.49 4.42
C GLY A 106 -5.14 13.66 5.50
N GLU A 107 -5.73 13.60 6.69
CA GLU A 107 -5.21 12.84 7.85
C GLU A 107 -5.93 11.49 8.06
N ASN A 108 -6.80 11.08 7.14
CA ASN A 108 -7.63 9.89 7.28
C ASN A 108 -7.18 8.77 6.34
N LYS A 109 -7.06 7.55 6.88
CA LYS A 109 -6.60 6.39 6.13
C LYS A 109 -7.71 5.81 5.25
N ILE A 110 -7.48 5.73 3.94
CA ILE A 110 -8.41 5.13 2.97
C ILE A 110 -7.94 3.77 2.47
N CYS A 111 -6.62 3.53 2.39
CA CYS A 111 -6.08 2.26 1.89
C CYS A 111 -4.85 1.83 2.66
N GLY A 112 -4.68 0.52 2.80
CA GLY A 112 -3.47 -0.12 3.33
C GLY A 112 -2.93 -1.15 2.35
N ILE A 113 -1.62 -1.22 2.22
CA ILE A 113 -0.91 -2.15 1.35
C ILE A 113 -0.02 -3.05 2.20
N LEU A 114 0.00 -4.35 1.94
CA LEU A 114 0.85 -5.32 2.62
C LEU A 114 1.60 -6.15 1.58
N VAL A 115 2.90 -5.91 1.44
CA VAL A 115 3.75 -6.68 0.53
C VAL A 115 4.54 -7.71 1.32
N GLN A 116 4.43 -8.97 0.92
CA GLN A 116 5.25 -10.07 1.42
C GLN A 116 6.11 -10.60 0.29
N ASN A 117 7.43 -10.51 0.48
CA ASN A 117 8.42 -10.82 -0.53
C ASN A 117 8.94 -12.25 -0.37
N GLN A 118 9.15 -12.92 -1.49
CA GLN A 118 9.94 -14.15 -1.56
C GLN A 118 11.23 -13.85 -2.32
N ILE A 119 12.35 -14.08 -1.66
CA ILE A 119 13.69 -13.83 -2.20
C ILE A 119 14.40 -15.16 -2.33
N ILE A 120 14.98 -15.43 -3.50
CA ILE A 120 15.79 -16.63 -3.78
C ILE A 120 17.20 -16.16 -4.16
N GLY A 121 18.16 -16.39 -3.25
CA GLY A 121 19.51 -15.85 -3.44
C GLY A 121 19.52 -14.32 -3.42
N MET A 122 19.91 -13.69 -4.54
CA MET A 122 19.92 -12.23 -4.71
C MET A 122 18.73 -11.72 -5.54
N GLU A 123 17.87 -12.61 -6.02
CA GLU A 123 16.74 -12.27 -6.88
C GLU A 123 15.44 -12.09 -6.09
N TYR A 124 14.66 -11.09 -6.46
CA TYR A 124 13.32 -10.90 -5.95
C TYR A 124 12.33 -11.72 -6.78
N SER A 125 12.06 -12.96 -6.35
CA SER A 125 11.31 -13.91 -7.18
C SER A 125 9.81 -13.64 -7.20
N THR A 126 9.19 -13.38 -6.04
CA THR A 126 7.74 -13.31 -5.93
C THR A 126 7.32 -12.24 -4.92
N ALA A 127 6.28 -11.49 -5.26
CA ALA A 127 5.62 -10.55 -4.37
C ALA A 127 4.13 -10.89 -4.23
N PHE A 128 3.71 -11.13 -2.99
CA PHE A 128 2.31 -11.25 -2.60
C PHE A 128 1.84 -9.88 -2.09
N CYS A 129 0.98 -9.21 -2.86
CA CYS A 129 0.62 -7.82 -2.63
C CYS A 129 -0.83 -7.73 -2.15
N GLY A 130 -1.05 -7.66 -0.82
CA GLY A 130 -2.36 -7.47 -0.21
C GLY A 130 -2.76 -6.00 -0.20
N ILE A 131 -3.99 -5.71 -0.58
CA ILE A 131 -4.55 -4.37 -0.65
C ILE A 131 -5.93 -4.37 0.01
N GLY A 132 -6.12 -3.47 0.96
CA GLY A 132 -7.40 -3.13 1.54
C GLY A 132 -7.75 -1.68 1.21
N LEU A 133 -8.81 -1.46 0.44
CA LEU A 133 -9.30 -0.14 0.05
C LEU A 133 -10.71 0.06 0.58
N ASN A 134 -10.89 1.06 1.43
CA ASN A 134 -12.19 1.44 1.96
C ASN A 134 -13.02 2.14 0.87
N VAL A 135 -14.16 1.55 0.51
CA VAL A 135 -15.01 2.04 -0.58
C VAL A 135 -16.36 2.54 -0.08
N ASN A 136 -17.22 1.64 0.37
CA ASN A 136 -18.61 1.94 0.75
C ASN A 136 -18.85 1.86 2.26
N GLN A 137 -17.86 1.47 3.06
CA GLN A 137 -17.97 1.42 4.52
C GLN A 137 -18.03 2.83 5.11
N THR A 138 -18.96 3.05 6.05
CA THR A 138 -19.15 4.34 6.70
C THR A 138 -18.94 4.29 8.21
N GLU A 139 -18.96 3.10 8.80
CA GLU A 139 -18.75 2.87 10.23
C GLU A 139 -17.52 2.00 10.44
N PHE A 140 -16.66 2.42 11.35
CA PHE A 140 -15.43 1.72 11.70
C PHE A 140 -15.35 1.58 13.22
N SER A 141 -14.94 0.40 13.70
CA SER A 141 -14.94 0.08 15.12
C SER A 141 -13.59 0.32 15.80
N PHE A 142 -12.48 0.07 15.08
CA PHE A 142 -11.14 0.13 15.68
C PHE A 142 -10.04 0.65 14.75
N ALA A 143 -10.35 0.91 13.48
CA ALA A 143 -9.38 1.48 12.56
C ALA A 143 -9.02 2.91 12.99
N PRO A 144 -7.74 3.29 13.09
CA PRO A 144 -7.35 4.65 13.45
C PRO A 144 -7.59 5.60 12.28
N ASN A 145 -8.34 6.69 12.53
CA ASN A 145 -8.63 7.74 11.55
C ASN A 145 -9.03 7.19 10.17
N PRO A 146 -10.07 6.36 10.07
CA PRO A 146 -10.46 5.77 8.79
C PRO A 146 -11.31 6.74 7.97
N THR A 147 -11.22 6.60 6.65
CA THR A 147 -12.19 7.16 5.70
C THR A 147 -12.48 6.16 4.59
N SER A 148 -13.43 6.48 3.72
CA SER A 148 -13.79 5.70 2.54
C SER A 148 -14.20 6.60 1.39
N LEU A 149 -14.22 6.07 0.16
CA LEU A 149 -14.73 6.83 -1.00
C LEU A 149 -16.15 7.34 -0.77
N LYS A 150 -17.00 6.56 -0.09
CA LYS A 150 -18.37 6.96 0.21
C LYS A 150 -18.43 8.11 1.22
N LEU A 151 -17.58 8.11 2.24
CA LEU A 151 -17.51 9.21 3.21
C LEU A 151 -16.99 10.51 2.58
N GLU A 152 -16.04 10.40 1.66
CA GLU A 152 -15.44 11.56 0.99
C GLU A 152 -16.35 12.16 -0.11
N LEU A 153 -17.19 11.35 -0.77
CA LEU A 153 -17.93 11.74 -1.98
C LEU A 153 -19.45 11.64 -1.86
N ASP A 154 -19.95 11.19 -0.71
CA ASP A 154 -21.39 11.00 -0.41
C ASP A 154 -22.14 10.16 -1.46
N ARG A 155 -21.49 9.16 -2.04
CA ARG A 155 -22.09 8.22 -2.99
C ARG A 155 -21.51 6.83 -2.88
N SER A 156 -22.30 5.83 -3.28
CA SER A 156 -21.84 4.43 -3.33
C SER A 156 -21.22 4.10 -4.69
N PHE A 157 -20.33 3.12 -4.67
CA PHE A 157 -19.58 2.68 -5.84
C PHE A 157 -19.79 1.18 -6.10
N ASN A 158 -19.70 0.79 -7.36
CA ASN A 158 -19.66 -0.62 -7.77
C ASN A 158 -18.24 -1.16 -7.56
N LEU A 159 -18.11 -2.19 -6.75
CA LEU A 159 -16.80 -2.75 -6.38
C LEU A 159 -16.11 -3.45 -7.56
N ASP A 160 -16.85 -4.11 -8.45
CA ASP A 160 -16.29 -4.83 -9.59
C ASP A 160 -15.63 -3.83 -10.56
N ILE A 161 -16.30 -2.72 -10.85
CA ILE A 161 -15.79 -1.65 -11.71
C ILE A 161 -14.54 -1.01 -11.09
N LEU A 162 -14.60 -0.67 -9.78
CA LEU A 162 -13.46 -0.06 -9.11
C LEU A 162 -12.26 -1.00 -9.00
N LEU A 163 -12.49 -2.31 -8.87
CA LEU A 163 -11.40 -3.28 -8.87
C LEU A 163 -10.61 -3.24 -10.18
N GLU A 164 -11.29 -3.22 -11.31
CA GLU A 164 -10.65 -3.15 -12.63
C GLU A 164 -9.85 -1.83 -12.77
N GLU A 165 -10.44 -0.71 -12.37
CA GLU A 165 -9.76 0.59 -12.45
C GLU A 165 -8.50 0.68 -11.58
N VAL A 166 -8.55 0.16 -10.35
CA VAL A 166 -7.37 0.17 -9.46
C VAL A 166 -6.30 -0.78 -9.95
N LEU A 167 -6.70 -1.96 -10.46
CA LEU A 167 -5.76 -2.92 -11.05
C LEU A 167 -5.06 -2.34 -12.28
N ASP A 168 -5.77 -1.61 -13.16
CA ASP A 168 -5.19 -0.96 -14.32
C ASP A 168 -4.17 0.12 -13.93
N CYS A 169 -4.46 0.94 -12.93
CA CYS A 169 -3.49 1.92 -12.44
C CYS A 169 -2.22 1.26 -11.89
N ILE A 170 -2.38 0.19 -11.09
CA ILE A 170 -1.25 -0.57 -10.55
C ILE A 170 -0.45 -1.23 -11.69
N ARG A 171 -1.13 -1.83 -12.67
CA ARG A 171 -0.49 -2.50 -13.80
C ARG A 171 0.34 -1.54 -14.63
N ILE A 172 -0.21 -0.37 -14.95
CA ILE A 172 0.53 0.66 -15.71
C ILE A 172 1.82 1.03 -14.99
N ARG A 173 1.79 1.26 -13.69
CA ARG A 173 2.98 1.58 -12.90
C ARG A 173 3.98 0.44 -12.84
N TYR A 174 3.50 -0.79 -12.68
CA TYR A 174 4.37 -1.97 -12.64
C TYR A 174 5.04 -2.22 -14.01
N GLU A 175 4.30 -2.15 -15.12
CA GLU A 175 4.84 -2.28 -16.47
C GLU A 175 5.84 -1.17 -16.81
N GLN A 176 5.60 0.05 -16.35
CA GLN A 176 6.56 1.14 -16.48
C GLN A 176 7.87 0.84 -15.75
N LEU A 177 7.81 0.28 -14.53
CA LEU A 177 8.98 -0.16 -13.78
C LEU A 177 9.70 -1.31 -14.50
N GLU A 178 8.96 -2.35 -14.92
CA GLU A 178 9.48 -3.54 -15.61
C GLU A 178 10.23 -3.17 -16.91
N ASN A 179 9.76 -2.14 -17.61
CA ASN A 179 10.34 -1.67 -18.88
C ASN A 179 11.30 -0.48 -18.74
N ASN A 180 11.65 -0.08 -17.51
CA ASN A 180 12.51 1.09 -17.22
C ASN A 180 12.03 2.39 -17.90
N LEU A 181 10.72 2.62 -17.97
CA LEU A 181 10.11 3.76 -18.67
C LEU A 181 10.05 5.04 -17.80
N ILE A 182 10.25 4.94 -16.51
CA ILE A 182 10.30 6.09 -15.58
C ILE A 182 11.68 6.19 -14.95
N ALA A 183 12.29 7.35 -15.10
CA ALA A 183 13.66 7.57 -14.63
C ALA A 183 13.77 7.75 -13.10
N ASP A 184 12.70 8.16 -12.41
CA ASP A 184 12.79 8.52 -10.99
C ASP A 184 11.49 8.26 -10.20
N TYR A 185 11.15 6.97 -10.00
CA TYR A 185 10.04 6.54 -9.13
C TYR A 185 10.18 7.04 -7.70
N LYS A 186 11.44 7.07 -7.23
CA LYS A 186 11.74 7.50 -5.87
C LYS A 186 11.32 8.95 -5.67
N LYS A 187 11.69 9.83 -6.58
CA LYS A 187 11.33 11.24 -6.52
C LYS A 187 9.82 11.43 -6.55
N GLU A 188 9.13 10.74 -7.47
CA GLU A 188 7.68 10.82 -7.57
C GLU A 188 7.00 10.33 -6.28
N TYR A 189 7.44 9.19 -5.73
CA TYR A 189 6.94 8.68 -4.46
C TYR A 189 7.17 9.67 -3.31
N MET A 190 8.37 10.27 -3.23
CA MET A 190 8.70 11.26 -2.21
C MET A 190 7.81 12.50 -2.27
N GLU A 191 7.53 13.02 -3.48
CA GLU A 191 6.65 14.17 -3.69
C GLU A 191 5.20 13.93 -3.26
N LYS A 192 4.76 12.67 -3.21
CA LYS A 192 3.41 12.27 -2.76
C LYS A 192 3.36 11.88 -1.29
N LEU A 193 4.51 11.82 -0.60
CA LEU A 193 4.52 11.48 0.82
C LEU A 193 3.86 12.57 1.67
N LEU A 194 3.00 12.13 2.56
CA LEU A 194 2.44 12.96 3.63
C LEU A 194 3.59 13.52 4.48
N PHE A 195 3.63 14.83 4.64
CA PHE A 195 4.67 15.58 5.36
C PHE A 195 6.09 15.55 4.73
N TYR A 196 6.21 15.21 3.44
CA TYR A 196 7.50 15.34 2.77
C TYR A 196 8.02 16.77 2.83
N ASN A 197 9.24 16.92 3.34
CA ASN A 197 9.91 18.20 3.51
C ASN A 197 9.18 19.23 4.41
N VAL A 198 8.22 18.76 5.22
CA VAL A 198 7.45 19.56 6.19
C VAL A 198 7.90 19.20 7.61
N TRP A 199 8.13 20.23 8.46
CA TRP A 199 8.41 20.02 9.88
C TRP A 199 7.19 19.47 10.59
N SER A 200 7.29 18.25 11.10
CA SER A 200 6.19 17.53 11.76
C SER A 200 6.68 16.84 13.03
N LYS A 201 5.74 16.47 13.89
CA LYS A 201 6.05 15.75 15.13
C LYS A 201 5.92 14.25 14.94
N TYR A 202 6.88 13.54 15.50
CA TYR A 202 6.95 12.09 15.48
C TYR A 202 7.24 11.55 16.87
N LEU A 203 6.62 10.41 17.21
CA LEU A 203 7.05 9.61 18.35
C LEU A 203 8.07 8.58 17.87
N TYR A 204 9.30 8.70 18.37
CA TYR A 204 10.43 7.83 18.01
C TYR A 204 10.68 6.79 19.09
N CYS A 205 10.80 5.52 18.70
CA CYS A 205 11.03 4.37 19.60
C CYS A 205 10.08 4.33 20.80
N ASP A 206 8.79 4.73 20.63
CA ASP A 206 7.74 4.75 21.64
C ASP A 206 8.04 5.60 22.91
N SER A 207 9.06 6.43 22.87
CA SER A 207 9.54 7.17 24.08
C SER A 207 9.84 8.65 23.83
N GLU A 208 10.29 9.04 22.65
CA GLU A 208 10.77 10.38 22.37
C GLU A 208 9.89 11.09 21.34
N ILE A 209 9.33 12.25 21.71
CA ILE A 209 8.67 13.12 20.74
C ILE A 209 9.73 14.02 20.13
N MET A 210 9.94 13.90 18.82
CA MET A 210 10.86 14.72 18.06
C MET A 210 10.15 15.52 16.98
N GLU A 211 10.68 16.68 16.67
CA GLU A 211 10.31 17.47 15.50
C GLU A 211 11.34 17.24 14.39
N ALA A 212 10.88 16.75 13.26
CA ALA A 212 11.74 16.44 12.13
C ALA A 212 10.98 16.62 10.80
N LYS A 213 11.72 16.63 9.70
CA LYS A 213 11.14 16.58 8.36
C LYS A 213 11.65 15.37 7.59
N ILE A 214 10.79 14.81 6.78
CA ILE A 214 11.14 13.70 5.88
C ILE A 214 12.05 14.24 4.78
N LYS A 215 13.24 13.64 4.63
CA LYS A 215 14.24 14.00 3.62
C LYS A 215 14.30 12.97 2.50
N ASP A 216 14.23 11.69 2.86
CA ASP A 216 14.41 10.61 1.91
C ASP A 216 13.81 9.29 2.43
N VAL A 217 13.72 8.31 1.55
CA VAL A 217 13.48 6.90 1.86
C VAL A 217 14.58 6.09 1.19
N ASP A 218 15.29 5.25 1.94
CA ASP A 218 16.36 4.45 1.36
C ASP A 218 15.84 3.24 0.57
N ASN A 219 16.74 2.49 -0.08
CA ASN A 219 16.37 1.35 -0.91
C ASN A 219 15.74 0.18 -0.11
N PHE A 220 15.94 0.16 1.21
CA PHE A 220 15.31 -0.81 2.11
C PHE A 220 13.94 -0.35 2.62
N GLY A 221 13.52 0.87 2.26
CA GLY A 221 12.26 1.46 2.69
C GLY A 221 12.32 2.16 4.04
N ARG A 222 13.52 2.39 4.62
CA ARG A 222 13.68 3.12 5.88
C ARG A 222 13.54 4.63 5.62
N LEU A 223 12.90 5.33 6.54
CA LEU A 223 12.67 6.76 6.45
C LEU A 223 13.92 7.52 6.94
N ILE A 224 14.39 8.47 6.14
CA ILE A 224 15.47 9.38 6.51
C ILE A 224 14.85 10.72 6.91
N LEU A 225 15.06 11.10 8.16
CA LEU A 225 14.55 12.32 8.75
C LEU A 225 15.69 13.27 9.07
N GLU A 226 15.43 14.57 8.99
CA GLU A 226 16.33 15.63 9.49
C GLU A 226 15.68 16.33 10.68
N ASN A 227 16.33 16.35 11.83
CA ASN A 227 15.84 17.09 13.00
C ASN A 227 16.22 18.59 12.92
N ARG A 228 15.70 19.41 13.85
CA ARG A 228 15.97 20.87 13.91
C ARG A 228 17.45 21.22 14.04
N GLY A 229 18.27 20.31 14.55
CA GLY A 229 19.74 20.49 14.67
C GLY A 229 20.51 20.09 13.41
N GLY A 230 19.83 19.71 12.32
CA GLY A 230 20.48 19.26 11.07
C GLY A 230 21.00 17.82 11.12
N LYS A 231 20.73 17.06 12.19
CA LYS A 231 21.15 15.66 12.30
C LYS A 231 20.18 14.76 11.54
N GLU A 232 20.72 13.86 10.73
CA GLU A 232 19.96 12.80 10.07
C GLU A 232 19.65 11.65 11.05
N ILE A 233 18.43 11.14 10.95
CA ILE A 233 17.91 10.01 11.73
C ILE A 233 17.31 9.02 10.74
N ILE A 234 17.78 7.77 10.77
CA ILE A 234 17.23 6.69 9.95
C ILE A 234 16.26 5.91 10.84
N ALA A 235 15.01 5.79 10.41
CA ALA A 235 13.97 5.12 11.16
C ALA A 235 13.38 3.95 10.38
N ASP A 236 13.34 2.78 11.04
CA ASP A 236 12.57 1.63 10.59
C ASP A 236 11.09 1.78 10.94
N LEU A 237 10.25 0.99 10.26
CA LEU A 237 8.80 0.98 10.37
C LEU A 237 8.23 0.98 11.80
N LYS A 238 8.83 0.22 12.69
CA LYS A 238 8.36 0.09 14.07
C LYS A 238 8.89 1.20 15.00
N GLN A 239 9.82 2.01 14.53
CA GLN A 239 10.50 3.01 15.34
C GLN A 239 9.83 4.37 15.28
N LEU A 240 8.90 4.60 14.33
CA LEU A 240 8.33 5.92 14.11
C LEU A 240 6.80 5.89 14.03
N LYS A 241 6.16 6.74 14.84
CA LYS A 241 4.73 7.03 14.73
C LYS A 241 4.52 8.49 14.37
N PHE A 242 3.67 8.75 13.39
CA PHE A 242 3.25 10.09 13.01
C PHE A 242 2.29 10.63 14.08
N LEU A 243 2.49 11.88 14.51
CA LEU A 243 1.61 12.57 15.42
C LEU A 243 0.87 13.65 14.61
N PHE A 244 -0.44 13.46 14.47
CA PHE A 244 -1.36 14.39 13.79
C PHE A 244 -1.89 15.43 14.77
#